data_a1b47c1b808d01f4b0ffd81541ebaf27
#
_entry.id   a1b47c1b808d01f4b0ffd81541ebaf27
#
_cell.length_a   1.000
_cell.length_b   1.000
_cell.length_c   1.000
_cell.angle_alpha   90.00
_cell.angle_beta   90.00
_cell.angle_gamma   90.00
#
_symmetry.space_group_name_H-M   'P 1'
#
loop_
_entity.id
_entity.type
_entity.pdbx_description
1 polymer ?
#
loop_
_entity_poly.entity_id
_entity_poly.type
_entity_poly.pdbx_seq_one_letter_code
_entity_poly.pdbx_strand_id
1 'polypeptide(L)'
;AQNACNNSPSLCQKAYNNITHLGAHDSAFLRDQSTSFSTSGNHFYNTTVQLDAGVRMLSAQVHKVNGTGSEAWHLCHSSCTLLDAGTLASWLSEIKTWMDKNTNDVVTVLIVNSDNASPSELGSIFTASGIDKLAYTPPSPSTIPTTWPTLDRLIGNNTRLMSFVTPLGSPSTQYPFLMDQYAFMFENNFENTNPSNYSCNPNRPTNLAGKPAAALESNRMFIMNHFLYDDSLFGIQVTNVTYAATTNAETGLGSLGVAVSNCTGVYGKPPSFVMVDWFNMGPAIASVDKANSVSDASGRKSVSTAALAQTTSGGGRQQGSILAVVVALVGAVAFAA
;
A
#
# COMPACT_ATOMS: atom_id res chain seq x y z
N ALA A 1 -9.70 30.77 3.07
CA ALA A 1 -9.46 29.59 2.23
C ALA A 1 -10.09 28.37 2.91
N GLN A 2 -10.86 27.59 2.18
CA GLN A 2 -11.43 26.34 2.69
C GLN A 2 -10.26 25.38 2.95
N ASN A 3 -10.22 24.75 4.13
CA ASN A 3 -9.18 23.78 4.45
C ASN A 3 -9.25 22.60 3.47
N ALA A 4 -8.12 22.17 2.92
CA ALA A 4 -8.06 20.99 2.08
C ALA A 4 -8.10 19.72 2.95
N CYS A 5 -8.81 18.69 2.49
CA CYS A 5 -8.78 17.34 3.06
C CYS A 5 -8.07 16.43 2.05
N ASN A 6 -7.06 15.69 2.46
CA ASN A 6 -6.23 14.89 1.54
C ASN A 6 -5.80 15.69 0.30
N ASN A 7 -5.30 16.92 0.51
CA ASN A 7 -4.82 17.85 -0.49
C ASN A 7 -5.87 18.51 -1.41
N SER A 8 -7.18 18.37 -1.15
CA SER A 8 -8.20 19.04 -1.96
C SER A 8 -9.41 19.45 -1.12
N PRO A 9 -9.88 20.72 -1.20
CA PRO A 9 -11.14 21.13 -0.59
C PRO A 9 -12.34 20.33 -1.11
N SER A 10 -12.34 19.93 -2.38
CA SER A 10 -13.44 19.19 -3.00
C SER A 10 -13.62 17.76 -2.45
N LEU A 11 -12.63 17.23 -1.73
CA LEU A 11 -12.72 15.92 -1.09
C LEU A 11 -13.35 15.96 0.31
N CYS A 12 -13.39 17.11 0.98
CA CYS A 12 -13.79 17.19 2.39
C CYS A 12 -15.18 16.62 2.66
N GLN A 13 -16.15 16.88 1.79
CA GLN A 13 -17.55 16.43 1.93
C GLN A 13 -17.80 15.04 1.32
N LYS A 14 -16.80 14.42 0.69
CA LYS A 14 -16.95 13.07 0.15
C LYS A 14 -16.78 12.03 1.27
N ALA A 15 -17.63 11.00 1.24
CA ALA A 15 -17.47 9.84 2.12
C ALA A 15 -16.18 9.10 1.80
N TYR A 16 -15.52 8.55 2.82
CA TYR A 16 -14.25 7.85 2.69
C TYR A 16 -14.24 6.77 1.60
N ASN A 17 -15.33 5.98 1.50
CA ASN A 17 -15.49 4.93 0.49
C ASN A 17 -15.89 5.43 -0.91
N ASN A 18 -16.11 6.74 -1.06
CA ASN A 18 -16.46 7.39 -2.33
C ASN A 18 -15.34 8.30 -2.85
N ILE A 19 -14.11 7.95 -2.51
CA ILE A 19 -12.88 8.59 -2.94
C ILE A 19 -11.96 7.51 -3.48
N THR A 20 -11.22 7.82 -4.54
CA THR A 20 -10.09 7.02 -5.00
C THR A 20 -8.85 7.49 -4.27
N HIS A 21 -8.23 6.62 -3.48
CA HIS A 21 -7.00 6.90 -2.76
C HIS A 21 -5.81 6.29 -3.52
N LEU A 22 -4.77 7.08 -3.76
CA LEU A 22 -3.51 6.52 -4.26
C LEU A 22 -2.83 5.75 -3.14
N GLY A 23 -2.47 4.50 -3.43
CA GLY A 23 -1.75 3.61 -2.53
C GLY A 23 -0.34 3.31 -3.04
N ALA A 24 0.63 3.29 -2.14
CA ALA A 24 1.95 2.74 -2.36
C ALA A 24 1.96 1.27 -1.92
N HIS A 25 2.07 0.36 -2.89
CA HIS A 25 2.20 -1.06 -2.61
C HIS A 25 3.56 -1.31 -1.96
N ASP A 26 3.55 -2.05 -0.85
CA ASP A 26 4.77 -2.34 -0.10
C ASP A 26 5.62 -1.10 0.21
N SER A 27 4.95 -0.07 0.72
CA SER A 27 5.40 1.30 0.97
C SER A 27 6.73 1.43 1.71
N ALA A 28 7.00 0.50 2.64
CA ALA A 28 8.20 0.53 3.47
C ALA A 28 9.45 -0.01 2.74
N PHE A 29 9.30 -0.72 1.62
CA PHE A 29 10.41 -1.41 0.97
C PHE A 29 11.07 -0.52 -0.06
N LEU A 30 12.24 0.01 0.32
CA LEU A 30 12.99 0.97 -0.47
C LEU A 30 14.03 0.31 -1.38
N ARG A 31 14.23 0.92 -2.55
CA ARG A 31 15.34 0.64 -3.44
C ARG A 31 16.20 1.90 -3.57
N ASP A 32 16.95 2.17 -2.53
CA ASP A 32 17.82 3.34 -2.41
C ASP A 32 19.17 2.99 -1.78
N GLN A 33 19.95 4.01 -1.44
CA GLN A 33 21.25 3.83 -0.78
C GLN A 33 21.16 3.05 0.54
N SER A 34 20.08 3.20 1.33
CA SER A 34 19.93 2.56 2.64
C SER A 34 19.80 1.05 2.54
N THR A 35 19.28 0.57 1.43
CA THR A 35 19.07 -0.85 1.12
C THR A 35 20.09 -1.39 0.10
N SER A 36 21.15 -0.62 -0.18
CA SER A 36 22.10 -0.92 -1.26
C SER A 36 21.41 -1.17 -2.61
N PHE A 37 20.32 -0.44 -2.88
CA PHE A 37 19.49 -0.57 -4.08
C PHE A 37 18.92 -2.00 -4.25
N SER A 38 18.41 -2.59 -3.18
CA SER A 38 17.81 -3.93 -3.19
C SER A 38 16.78 -4.08 -4.31
N THR A 39 16.86 -5.17 -5.05
CA THR A 39 15.88 -5.51 -6.10
C THR A 39 14.52 -5.87 -5.53
N SER A 40 14.43 -6.16 -4.23
CA SER A 40 13.17 -6.39 -3.50
C SER A 40 12.51 -5.09 -3.04
N GLY A 41 13.06 -3.91 -3.36
CA GLY A 41 12.42 -2.62 -3.07
C GLY A 41 11.36 -2.26 -4.10
N ASN A 42 10.27 -1.65 -3.64
CA ASN A 42 9.10 -1.23 -4.43
C ASN A 42 9.08 0.29 -4.70
N HIS A 43 9.86 1.05 -3.95
CA HIS A 43 9.86 2.52 -4.04
C HIS A 43 11.26 3.09 -3.88
N PHE A 44 11.50 4.26 -4.51
CA PHE A 44 12.73 5.04 -4.33
C PHE A 44 12.68 5.98 -3.13
N TYR A 45 11.49 6.30 -2.63
CA TYR A 45 11.27 7.31 -1.60
C TYR A 45 10.48 6.72 -0.44
N ASN A 46 10.87 7.10 0.78
CA ASN A 46 10.28 6.60 2.01
C ASN A 46 8.81 7.03 2.20
N THR A 47 8.17 6.43 3.19
CA THR A 47 6.78 6.64 3.55
C THR A 47 6.42 8.11 3.75
N THR A 48 7.28 8.89 4.40
CA THR A 48 7.04 10.34 4.62
C THR A 48 6.98 11.09 3.29
N VAL A 49 7.89 10.82 2.35
CA VAL A 49 7.90 11.45 1.02
C VAL A 49 6.69 11.01 0.19
N GLN A 50 6.29 9.74 0.29
CA GLN A 50 5.07 9.23 -0.35
C GLN A 50 3.83 10.00 0.13
N LEU A 51 3.67 10.16 1.43
CA LEU A 51 2.57 10.92 2.05
C LEU A 51 2.60 12.40 1.67
N ASP A 52 3.77 13.03 1.67
CA ASP A 52 3.97 14.41 1.25
C ASP A 52 3.57 14.64 -0.22
N ALA A 53 3.78 13.65 -1.06
CA ALA A 53 3.41 13.70 -2.48
C ALA A 53 1.90 13.50 -2.75
N GLY A 54 1.15 12.96 -1.79
CA GLY A 54 -0.29 12.74 -1.93
C GLY A 54 -0.72 11.27 -1.89
N VAL A 55 0.17 10.32 -1.61
CA VAL A 55 -0.20 8.94 -1.29
C VAL A 55 -1.00 8.92 0.01
N ARG A 56 -2.10 8.16 0.05
CA ARG A 56 -3.00 8.09 1.22
C ARG A 56 -3.34 6.67 1.65
N MET A 57 -2.81 5.67 0.96
CA MET A 57 -2.82 4.29 1.42
C MET A 57 -1.39 3.75 1.38
N LEU A 58 -1.00 3.09 2.46
CA LEU A 58 0.32 2.49 2.67
C LEU A 58 0.13 1.01 2.96
N SER A 59 0.85 0.13 2.31
CA SER A 59 0.87 -1.28 2.70
C SER A 59 2.26 -1.76 3.05
N ALA A 60 2.33 -2.78 3.90
CA ALA A 60 3.57 -3.46 4.23
C ALA A 60 3.30 -4.89 4.69
N GLN A 61 4.26 -5.78 4.44
CA GLN A 61 4.24 -7.16 4.90
C GLN A 61 4.91 -7.24 6.27
N VAL A 62 4.27 -7.95 7.22
CA VAL A 62 4.76 -8.10 8.60
C VAL A 62 5.14 -9.55 8.85
N HIS A 63 6.37 -9.74 9.29
CA HIS A 63 6.95 -11.04 9.62
C HIS A 63 7.48 -11.08 11.05
N LYS A 64 7.48 -12.28 11.64
CA LYS A 64 8.02 -12.52 12.97
C LYS A 64 9.51 -12.84 12.89
N VAL A 65 10.30 -12.09 13.63
CA VAL A 65 11.74 -12.34 13.81
C VAL A 65 12.05 -12.81 15.24
N ASN A 66 13.30 -13.20 15.49
CA ASN A 66 13.73 -13.47 16.86
C ASN A 66 13.68 -12.20 17.69
N GLY A 67 12.87 -12.20 18.73
CA GLY A 67 12.63 -11.04 19.59
C GLY A 67 11.42 -11.24 20.48
N THR A 68 11.09 -10.22 21.26
CA THR A 68 9.92 -10.21 22.14
C THR A 68 9.12 -8.92 21.99
N GLY A 69 7.81 -8.99 22.21
CA GLY A 69 6.94 -7.81 22.12
C GLY A 69 6.95 -7.18 20.74
N SER A 70 7.00 -5.85 20.70
CA SER A 70 7.00 -5.06 19.44
C SER A 70 8.24 -5.28 18.57
N GLU A 71 9.36 -5.62 19.16
CA GLU A 71 10.63 -5.88 18.49
C GLU A 71 10.65 -7.21 17.72
N ALA A 72 9.66 -8.07 17.92
CA ALA A 72 9.54 -9.32 17.19
C ALA A 72 8.84 -9.19 15.85
N TRP A 73 8.26 -8.04 15.53
CA TRP A 73 7.45 -7.85 14.32
C TRP A 73 8.09 -6.82 13.40
N HIS A 74 8.69 -7.32 12.33
CA HIS A 74 9.41 -6.54 11.32
C HIS A 74 8.62 -6.42 10.02
N LEU A 75 8.92 -5.36 9.28
CA LEU A 75 8.47 -5.19 7.90
C LEU A 75 9.49 -5.85 6.97
N CYS A 76 9.11 -6.98 6.39
CA CYS A 76 10.02 -7.73 5.52
C CYS A 76 9.33 -8.06 4.19
N HIS A 77 10.02 -7.80 3.07
CA HIS A 77 9.49 -8.14 1.76
C HIS A 77 9.70 -9.63 1.48
N SER A 78 8.63 -10.41 1.51
CA SER A 78 8.58 -11.87 1.40
C SER A 78 9.38 -12.60 2.49
N SER A 79 10.55 -12.14 2.85
CA SER A 79 11.35 -12.63 3.97
C SER A 79 12.34 -11.57 4.45
N CYS A 80 12.69 -11.60 5.74
CA CYS A 80 13.64 -10.64 6.33
C CYS A 80 15.07 -10.80 5.82
N THR A 81 15.40 -11.90 5.18
CA THR A 81 16.69 -12.10 4.53
C THR A 81 16.81 -11.41 3.17
N LEU A 82 15.66 -11.14 2.51
CA LEU A 82 15.63 -10.43 1.24
C LEU A 82 15.67 -8.92 1.45
N LEU A 83 14.78 -8.41 2.29
CA LEU A 83 14.72 -7.00 2.65
C LEU A 83 13.98 -6.84 3.98
N ASP A 84 14.66 -6.31 4.98
CA ASP A 84 14.12 -5.94 6.28
C ASP A 84 14.12 -4.41 6.39
N ALA A 85 12.94 -3.81 6.50
CA ALA A 85 12.75 -2.37 6.63
C ALA A 85 12.60 -1.91 8.10
N GLY A 86 12.93 -2.78 9.06
CA GLY A 86 12.84 -2.49 10.49
C GLY A 86 11.48 -2.87 11.10
N THR A 87 11.26 -2.45 12.35
CA THR A 87 10.07 -2.86 13.11
C THR A 87 8.79 -2.18 12.63
N LEU A 88 7.67 -2.89 12.72
CA LEU A 88 6.33 -2.32 12.50
C LEU A 88 6.09 -1.10 13.42
N ALA A 89 6.55 -1.18 14.69
CA ALA A 89 6.41 -0.11 15.67
C ALA A 89 7.09 1.19 15.22
N SER A 90 8.31 1.09 14.66
CA SER A 90 9.05 2.25 14.15
C SER A 90 8.33 2.89 12.97
N TRP A 91 7.87 2.09 12.01
CA TRP A 91 7.15 2.58 10.84
C TRP A 91 5.81 3.26 11.20
N LEU A 92 5.04 2.67 12.12
CA LEU A 92 3.81 3.29 12.62
C LEU A 92 4.09 4.60 13.36
N SER A 93 5.21 4.70 14.10
CA SER A 93 5.64 5.93 14.77
C SER A 93 6.04 7.02 13.76
N GLU A 94 6.65 6.66 12.65
CA GLU A 94 6.95 7.58 11.54
C GLU A 94 5.67 8.13 10.92
N ILE A 95 4.70 7.25 10.60
CA ILE A 95 3.39 7.66 10.07
C ILE A 95 2.67 8.57 11.06
N LYS A 96 2.66 8.23 12.36
CA LYS A 96 2.08 9.05 13.41
C LYS A 96 2.70 10.45 13.44
N THR A 97 4.03 10.53 13.40
CA THR A 97 4.77 11.79 13.40
C THR A 97 4.40 12.66 12.21
N TRP A 98 4.20 12.06 11.04
CA TRP A 98 3.72 12.76 9.85
C TRP A 98 2.27 13.23 10.02
N MET A 99 1.38 12.37 10.48
CA MET A 99 -0.04 12.69 10.69
C MET A 99 -0.25 13.80 11.73
N ASP A 100 0.60 13.89 12.77
CA ASP A 100 0.54 14.96 13.76
C ASP A 100 0.84 16.35 13.15
N LYS A 101 1.68 16.39 12.14
CA LYS A 101 2.02 17.63 11.40
C LYS A 101 1.02 17.93 10.27
N ASN A 102 0.30 16.93 9.78
CA ASN A 102 -0.63 17.02 8.66
C ASN A 102 -2.05 16.67 9.12
N THR A 103 -2.63 17.57 9.90
CA THR A 103 -3.89 17.34 10.63
C THR A 103 -5.14 17.26 9.74
N ASN A 104 -5.03 17.65 8.48
CA ASN A 104 -6.12 17.62 7.50
C ASN A 104 -6.06 16.39 6.57
N ASP A 105 -5.32 15.38 6.96
CA ASP A 105 -5.11 14.20 6.14
C ASP A 105 -5.62 12.93 6.82
N VAL A 106 -6.33 12.10 6.05
CA VAL A 106 -6.78 10.76 6.42
C VAL A 106 -5.87 9.75 5.71
N VAL A 107 -5.25 8.87 6.47
CA VAL A 107 -4.29 7.87 5.99
C VAL A 107 -4.86 6.47 6.21
N THR A 108 -4.69 5.61 5.24
CA THR A 108 -5.03 4.19 5.32
C THR A 108 -3.74 3.37 5.43
N VAL A 109 -3.71 2.43 6.36
CA VAL A 109 -2.64 1.44 6.50
C VAL A 109 -3.22 0.05 6.28
N LEU A 110 -2.60 -0.73 5.41
CA LEU A 110 -2.91 -2.13 5.17
C LEU A 110 -1.71 -2.98 5.58
N ILE A 111 -1.90 -3.82 6.60
CA ILE A 111 -0.90 -4.77 7.06
C ILE A 111 -1.17 -6.14 6.45
N VAL A 112 -0.22 -6.64 5.66
CA VAL A 112 -0.19 -8.03 5.22
C VAL A 112 0.49 -8.83 6.33
N ASN A 113 -0.31 -9.55 7.11
CA ASN A 113 0.08 -10.25 8.34
C ASN A 113 0.58 -11.67 8.01
N SER A 114 1.76 -11.77 7.44
CA SER A 114 2.30 -13.00 6.84
C SER A 114 2.50 -14.13 7.85
N ASP A 115 2.87 -13.80 9.07
CA ASP A 115 3.15 -14.79 10.14
C ASP A 115 2.04 -14.85 11.20
N ASN A 116 0.83 -14.37 10.85
CA ASN A 116 -0.38 -14.50 11.67
C ASN A 116 -0.24 -13.92 13.09
N ALA A 117 0.33 -12.70 13.20
CA ALA A 117 0.28 -11.96 14.47
C ALA A 117 -1.18 -11.87 14.96
N SER A 118 -1.39 -12.11 16.22
CA SER A 118 -2.71 -11.98 16.82
C SER A 118 -3.17 -10.50 16.82
N PRO A 119 -4.48 -10.23 16.84
CA PRO A 119 -4.99 -8.87 17.03
C PRO A 119 -4.45 -8.18 18.28
N SER A 120 -4.13 -8.95 19.34
CA SER A 120 -3.53 -8.42 20.57
C SER A 120 -2.09 -7.99 20.36
N GLU A 121 -1.28 -8.77 19.65
CA GLU A 121 0.10 -8.40 19.32
C GLU A 121 0.11 -7.14 18.44
N LEU A 122 -0.65 -7.12 17.34
CA LEU A 122 -0.74 -5.95 16.46
C LEU A 122 -1.27 -4.72 17.20
N GLY A 123 -2.39 -4.86 17.92
CA GLY A 123 -3.00 -3.75 18.67
C GLY A 123 -2.06 -3.15 19.71
N SER A 124 -1.27 -3.98 20.40
CA SER A 124 -0.25 -3.53 21.35
C SER A 124 0.83 -2.69 20.66
N ILE A 125 1.23 -3.06 19.43
CA ILE A 125 2.22 -2.30 18.65
C ILE A 125 1.64 -0.94 18.20
N PHE A 126 0.38 -0.91 17.73
CA PHE A 126 -0.31 0.34 17.41
C PHE A 126 -0.40 1.27 18.63
N THR A 127 -0.72 0.71 19.81
CA THR A 127 -0.78 1.48 21.04
C THR A 127 0.61 1.98 21.48
N ALA A 128 1.64 1.14 21.40
CA ALA A 128 3.01 1.54 21.74
C ALA A 128 3.54 2.67 20.84
N SER A 129 3.18 2.68 19.55
CA SER A 129 3.50 3.77 18.62
C SER A 129 2.66 5.04 18.87
N GLY A 130 1.57 4.93 19.61
CA GLY A 130 0.61 6.01 19.87
C GLY A 130 -0.28 6.38 18.69
N ILE A 131 -0.20 5.66 17.56
CA ILE A 131 -0.98 5.93 16.35
C ILE A 131 -2.46 5.51 16.51
N ASP A 132 -2.74 4.59 17.42
CA ASP A 132 -4.08 4.14 17.81
C ASP A 132 -5.00 5.29 18.22
N LYS A 133 -4.44 6.37 18.79
CA LYS A 133 -5.18 7.59 19.17
C LYS A 133 -5.78 8.34 17.98
N LEU A 134 -5.32 8.05 16.77
CA LEU A 134 -5.83 8.61 15.53
C LEU A 134 -6.73 7.61 14.78
N ALA A 135 -6.90 6.40 15.31
CA ALA A 135 -7.58 5.33 14.59
C ALA A 135 -9.10 5.50 14.57
N TYR A 136 -9.67 5.27 13.40
CA TYR A 136 -11.10 5.12 13.22
C TYR A 136 -11.55 3.75 13.71
N THR A 137 -12.62 3.75 14.49
CA THR A 137 -13.28 2.51 14.93
C THR A 137 -14.63 2.40 14.22
N PRO A 138 -14.86 1.35 13.42
CA PRO A 138 -16.14 1.14 12.77
C PRO A 138 -17.23 0.78 13.79
N PRO A 139 -18.53 1.00 13.49
CA PRO A 139 -19.62 0.56 14.37
C PRO A 139 -19.63 -0.95 14.64
N SER A 140 -19.10 -1.73 13.71
CA SER A 140 -18.87 -3.18 13.83
C SER A 140 -17.54 -3.53 13.18
N PRO A 141 -16.71 -4.36 13.80
CA PRO A 141 -15.38 -4.69 13.30
C PRO A 141 -15.38 -5.63 12.07
N SER A 142 -16.54 -6.18 11.71
CA SER A 142 -16.69 -7.14 10.59
C SER A 142 -17.86 -6.82 9.66
N THR A 143 -18.55 -5.71 9.88
CA THR A 143 -19.73 -5.32 9.07
C THR A 143 -19.48 -3.96 8.43
N ILE A 144 -19.70 -3.89 7.11
CA ILE A 144 -19.56 -2.64 6.37
C ILE A 144 -20.55 -1.61 6.92
N PRO A 145 -20.09 -0.39 7.25
CA PRO A 145 -21.00 0.69 7.66
C PRO A 145 -22.00 1.00 6.54
N THR A 146 -23.25 1.22 6.90
CA THR A 146 -24.26 1.69 5.94
C THR A 146 -23.89 3.05 5.36
N THR A 147 -23.19 3.86 6.14
CA THR A 147 -22.68 5.17 5.74
C THR A 147 -21.26 5.35 6.29
N TRP A 148 -20.31 5.52 5.41
CA TRP A 148 -18.94 5.89 5.78
C TRP A 148 -18.88 7.39 6.12
N PRO A 149 -18.07 7.78 7.12
CA PRO A 149 -17.87 9.19 7.43
C PRO A 149 -17.19 9.92 6.24
N THR A 150 -17.48 11.22 6.14
CA THR A 150 -16.77 12.11 5.21
C THR A 150 -15.36 12.41 5.72
N LEU A 151 -14.45 12.89 4.84
CA LEU A 151 -13.10 13.22 5.28
C LEU A 151 -13.08 14.31 6.35
N ASP A 152 -13.89 15.35 6.20
CA ASP A 152 -13.97 16.43 7.20
C ASP A 152 -14.47 15.93 8.55
N ARG A 153 -15.38 14.95 8.57
CA ARG A 153 -15.83 14.32 9.82
C ARG A 153 -14.74 13.48 10.48
N LEU A 154 -13.99 12.72 9.71
CA LEU A 154 -12.84 11.96 10.22
C LEU A 154 -11.78 12.91 10.79
N ILE A 155 -11.50 14.00 10.09
CA ILE A 155 -10.55 15.03 10.50
C ILE A 155 -11.04 15.77 11.74
N GLY A 156 -12.31 16.21 11.75
CA GLY A 156 -12.90 16.93 12.87
C GLY A 156 -12.96 16.11 14.16
N ASN A 157 -13.15 14.80 14.05
CA ASN A 157 -13.13 13.86 15.17
C ASN A 157 -11.73 13.38 15.54
N ASN A 158 -10.70 13.77 14.79
CA ASN A 158 -9.34 13.28 14.89
C ASN A 158 -9.20 11.74 14.77
N THR A 159 -10.11 11.08 14.02
CA THR A 159 -10.11 9.64 13.73
C THR A 159 -9.63 9.41 12.30
N ARG A 160 -8.40 9.77 12.03
CA ARG A 160 -7.83 9.98 10.69
C ARG A 160 -7.00 8.80 10.17
N LEU A 161 -6.84 7.74 10.97
CA LEU A 161 -6.16 6.51 10.57
C LEU A 161 -7.19 5.42 10.31
N MET A 162 -7.15 4.84 9.11
CA MET A 162 -7.93 3.66 8.74
C MET A 162 -6.99 2.46 8.72
N SER A 163 -7.19 1.47 9.61
CA SER A 163 -6.25 0.35 9.79
C SER A 163 -6.88 -0.96 9.35
N PHE A 164 -6.35 -1.55 8.28
CA PHE A 164 -6.77 -2.85 7.76
C PHE A 164 -5.64 -3.87 7.90
N VAL A 165 -6.03 -5.12 8.14
CA VAL A 165 -5.09 -6.25 8.33
C VAL A 165 -5.58 -7.46 7.56
N THR A 166 -4.67 -8.22 6.97
CA THR A 166 -5.01 -9.46 6.27
C THR A 166 -3.91 -10.53 6.41
N PRO A 167 -4.21 -11.72 6.93
CA PRO A 167 -5.42 -12.07 7.70
C PRO A 167 -5.41 -11.44 9.09
N LEU A 168 -6.58 -11.06 9.61
CA LEU A 168 -6.69 -10.56 10.98
C LEU A 168 -7.03 -11.66 11.99
N GLY A 169 -7.59 -12.78 11.54
CA GLY A 169 -8.21 -13.74 12.42
C GLY A 169 -9.55 -13.23 12.98
N SER A 170 -9.84 -13.47 14.26
CA SER A 170 -11.06 -12.96 14.87
C SER A 170 -10.93 -11.49 15.26
N PRO A 171 -11.92 -10.65 14.99
CA PRO A 171 -11.92 -9.24 15.41
C PRO A 171 -11.73 -9.11 16.93
N SER A 172 -10.95 -8.13 17.35
CA SER A 172 -10.68 -7.88 18.77
C SER A 172 -11.62 -6.82 19.33
N THR A 173 -12.22 -7.07 20.48
CA THR A 173 -12.97 -6.07 21.24
C THR A 173 -12.05 -5.06 21.94
N GLN A 174 -10.81 -5.44 22.21
CA GLN A 174 -9.80 -4.57 22.81
C GLN A 174 -9.21 -3.59 21.80
N TYR A 175 -9.08 -4.03 20.54
CA TYR A 175 -8.50 -3.24 19.45
C TYR A 175 -9.48 -3.16 18.25
N PRO A 176 -10.66 -2.57 18.44
CA PRO A 176 -11.75 -2.59 17.45
C PRO A 176 -11.46 -1.76 16.20
N PHE A 177 -10.39 -0.96 16.20
CA PHE A 177 -9.90 -0.21 15.06
C PHE A 177 -9.11 -1.07 14.05
N LEU A 178 -8.70 -2.28 14.41
CA LEU A 178 -8.12 -3.24 13.48
C LEU A 178 -9.25 -3.92 12.70
N MET A 179 -9.36 -3.60 11.43
CA MET A 179 -10.39 -4.10 10.54
C MET A 179 -9.84 -5.22 9.65
N ASP A 180 -10.58 -6.32 9.52
CA ASP A 180 -10.24 -7.36 8.55
C ASP A 180 -10.40 -6.81 7.13
N GLN A 181 -9.35 -6.90 6.30
CA GLN A 181 -9.39 -6.35 4.94
C GLN A 181 -10.58 -6.91 4.16
N TYR A 182 -10.77 -8.22 4.16
CA TYR A 182 -11.77 -8.85 3.30
C TYR A 182 -13.21 -8.78 3.82
N ALA A 183 -13.41 -8.33 5.05
CA ALA A 183 -14.73 -7.92 5.51
C ALA A 183 -15.19 -6.61 4.83
N PHE A 184 -14.27 -5.70 4.53
CA PHE A 184 -14.56 -4.34 4.04
C PHE A 184 -14.14 -4.11 2.58
N MET A 185 -13.29 -4.95 2.03
CA MET A 185 -12.69 -4.75 0.71
C MET A 185 -12.68 -6.03 -0.12
N PHE A 186 -12.56 -5.85 -1.43
CA PHE A 186 -12.14 -6.88 -2.37
C PHE A 186 -11.05 -6.31 -3.26
N GLU A 187 -10.31 -7.17 -3.93
CA GLU A 187 -9.23 -6.76 -4.82
C GLU A 187 -9.14 -7.63 -6.08
N ASN A 188 -8.58 -7.06 -7.15
CA ASN A 188 -8.21 -7.81 -8.34
C ASN A 188 -6.89 -8.57 -8.14
N ASN A 189 -6.46 -9.30 -9.17
CA ASN A 189 -5.18 -10.01 -9.12
C ASN A 189 -4.01 -9.04 -8.93
N PHE A 190 -3.08 -9.41 -8.06
CA PHE A 190 -1.84 -8.66 -7.78
C PHE A 190 -0.61 -9.26 -8.50
N GLU A 191 -0.69 -10.51 -8.98
CA GLU A 191 0.40 -11.21 -9.66
C GLU A 191 0.37 -10.94 -11.17
N ASN A 192 0.67 -9.71 -11.58
CA ASN A 192 0.67 -9.33 -12.99
C ASN A 192 2.11 -9.24 -13.50
N THR A 193 2.43 -10.07 -14.49
CA THR A 193 3.74 -10.07 -15.17
C THR A 193 3.64 -9.54 -16.61
N ASN A 194 2.43 -9.26 -17.10
CA ASN A 194 2.19 -8.75 -18.43
C ASN A 194 1.22 -7.57 -18.41
N PRO A 195 1.56 -6.43 -19.03
CA PRO A 195 0.70 -5.23 -19.05
C PRO A 195 -0.68 -5.45 -19.71
N SER A 196 -0.86 -6.52 -20.48
CA SER A 196 -2.15 -6.88 -21.07
C SER A 196 -3.08 -7.64 -20.11
N ASN A 197 -2.60 -8.06 -18.95
CA ASN A 197 -3.34 -8.94 -18.04
C ASN A 197 -4.07 -8.21 -16.91
N TYR A 198 -3.97 -6.89 -16.82
CA TYR A 198 -4.74 -6.14 -15.82
C TYR A 198 -6.24 -6.35 -16.02
N SER A 199 -6.90 -6.77 -14.95
CA SER A 199 -8.32 -7.11 -14.96
C SER A 199 -9.06 -6.43 -13.82
N CYS A 200 -10.33 -6.11 -14.04
CA CYS A 200 -11.22 -5.61 -13.00
C CYS A 200 -11.94 -6.74 -12.24
N ASN A 201 -11.73 -7.99 -12.63
CA ASN A 201 -12.35 -9.14 -11.96
C ASN A 201 -11.81 -9.27 -10.52
N PRO A 202 -12.68 -9.49 -9.53
CA PRO A 202 -12.23 -9.79 -8.17
C PRO A 202 -11.37 -11.06 -8.17
N ASN A 203 -10.29 -11.06 -7.40
CA ASN A 203 -9.45 -12.21 -7.13
C ASN A 203 -9.55 -12.64 -5.67
N ARG A 204 -9.54 -11.69 -4.76
CA ARG A 204 -9.69 -11.91 -3.30
C ARG A 204 -10.81 -11.04 -2.72
N PRO A 205 -11.54 -11.49 -1.71
CA PRO A 205 -11.54 -12.85 -1.15
C PRO A 205 -12.09 -13.90 -2.13
N THR A 206 -11.75 -15.15 -1.89
CA THR A 206 -12.02 -16.28 -2.80
C THR A 206 -13.51 -16.47 -3.11
N ASN A 207 -14.41 -16.15 -2.18
CA ASN A 207 -15.85 -16.22 -2.41
C ASN A 207 -16.38 -15.22 -3.45
N LEU A 208 -15.62 -14.17 -3.74
CA LEU A 208 -15.90 -13.16 -4.78
C LEU A 208 -15.09 -13.37 -6.06
N ALA A 209 -14.10 -14.27 -6.06
CA ALA A 209 -13.20 -14.48 -7.19
C ALA A 209 -13.97 -14.73 -8.50
N GLY A 210 -13.67 -13.91 -9.53
CA GLY A 210 -14.33 -13.98 -10.83
C GLY A 210 -15.81 -13.54 -10.88
N LYS A 211 -16.33 -12.89 -9.81
CA LYS A 211 -17.75 -12.53 -9.66
C LYS A 211 -17.94 -11.01 -9.49
N PRO A 212 -17.75 -10.19 -10.54
CA PRO A 212 -17.84 -8.74 -10.41
C PRO A 212 -19.22 -8.25 -9.93
N ALA A 213 -20.31 -8.87 -10.35
CA ALA A 213 -21.66 -8.52 -9.87
C ALA A 213 -21.81 -8.74 -8.36
N ALA A 214 -21.36 -9.88 -7.84
CA ALA A 214 -21.38 -10.15 -6.40
C ALA A 214 -20.46 -9.21 -5.60
N ALA A 215 -19.33 -8.82 -6.18
CA ALA A 215 -18.44 -7.84 -5.58
C ALA A 215 -19.12 -6.48 -5.47
N LEU A 216 -19.81 -6.02 -6.51
CA LEU A 216 -20.58 -4.77 -6.49
C LEU A 216 -21.71 -4.83 -5.43
N GLU A 217 -22.49 -5.90 -5.41
CA GLU A 217 -23.59 -6.10 -4.44
C GLU A 217 -23.10 -6.18 -2.98
N SER A 218 -21.84 -6.60 -2.78
CA SER A 218 -21.25 -6.72 -1.44
C SER A 218 -21.01 -5.36 -0.76
N ASN A 219 -21.09 -4.24 -1.48
CA ASN A 219 -20.77 -2.87 -1.01
C ASN A 219 -19.35 -2.71 -0.45
N ARG A 220 -18.44 -3.67 -0.71
CA ARG A 220 -17.03 -3.56 -0.33
C ARG A 220 -16.32 -2.52 -1.17
N MET A 221 -15.31 -1.92 -0.60
CA MET A 221 -14.39 -1.04 -1.32
C MET A 221 -13.48 -1.87 -2.23
N PHE A 222 -13.18 -1.34 -3.41
CA PHE A 222 -12.32 -2.01 -4.38
C PHE A 222 -10.88 -1.53 -4.25
N ILE A 223 -9.94 -2.44 -3.98
CA ILE A 223 -8.51 -2.24 -4.16
C ILE A 223 -8.12 -2.72 -5.55
N MET A 224 -7.71 -1.79 -6.40
CA MET A 224 -7.14 -2.10 -7.70
C MET A 224 -5.61 -2.21 -7.57
N ASN A 225 -5.10 -3.43 -7.58
CA ASN A 225 -3.67 -3.70 -7.67
C ASN A 225 -3.20 -3.40 -9.09
N HIS A 226 -2.36 -2.38 -9.24
CA HIS A 226 -1.89 -1.91 -10.53
C HIS A 226 -0.38 -1.70 -10.51
N PHE A 227 0.34 -2.79 -10.39
CA PHE A 227 1.79 -2.85 -10.46
C PHE A 227 2.21 -4.08 -11.27
N LEU A 228 3.42 -4.06 -11.79
CA LEU A 228 3.94 -5.06 -12.70
C LEU A 228 5.18 -5.71 -12.12
N TYR A 229 5.23 -7.04 -12.21
CA TYR A 229 6.43 -7.81 -11.90
C TYR A 229 7.16 -8.22 -13.18
N ASP A 230 8.47 -8.38 -13.07
CA ASP A 230 9.25 -9.11 -14.06
C ASP A 230 8.99 -10.61 -13.91
N ASP A 231 9.04 -11.35 -15.04
CA ASP A 231 9.04 -12.81 -15.00
C ASP A 231 10.24 -13.28 -14.19
N SER A 232 9.97 -14.02 -13.13
CA SER A 232 10.99 -14.31 -12.14
C SER A 232 12.00 -15.34 -12.61
N LEU A 233 13.27 -15.06 -12.36
CA LEU A 233 14.29 -16.08 -12.30
C LEU A 233 14.07 -16.86 -10.99
N PHE A 234 13.88 -18.18 -11.05
CA PHE A 234 13.68 -19.06 -9.88
C PHE A 234 12.41 -18.82 -9.05
N GLY A 235 11.34 -18.27 -9.62
CA GLY A 235 10.04 -18.10 -8.92
C GLY A 235 9.98 -16.91 -7.97
N ILE A 236 11.01 -16.06 -7.91
CA ILE A 236 10.98 -14.81 -7.13
C ILE A 236 10.48 -13.67 -8.03
N GLN A 237 9.35 -13.09 -7.70
CA GLN A 237 8.81 -11.93 -8.40
C GLN A 237 9.58 -10.66 -7.96
N VAL A 238 10.00 -9.87 -8.94
CA VAL A 238 10.69 -8.60 -8.73
C VAL A 238 9.89 -7.50 -9.40
N THR A 239 9.74 -6.36 -8.76
CA THR A 239 9.00 -5.23 -9.32
C THR A 239 9.66 -4.69 -10.59
N ASN A 240 8.86 -4.50 -11.66
CA ASN A 240 9.35 -4.01 -12.95
C ASN A 240 9.54 -2.50 -12.95
N VAL A 241 10.71 -2.04 -12.52
CA VAL A 241 11.05 -0.61 -12.51
C VAL A 241 11.18 -0.01 -13.92
N THR A 242 11.60 -0.81 -14.88
CA THR A 242 11.80 -0.35 -16.27
C THR A 242 10.48 0.07 -16.91
N TYR A 243 9.41 -0.62 -16.60
CA TYR A 243 8.08 -0.36 -17.14
C TYR A 243 7.23 0.57 -16.26
N ALA A 244 7.72 0.97 -15.09
CA ALA A 244 6.97 1.69 -14.06
C ALA A 244 6.29 2.98 -14.58
N ALA A 245 7.02 3.80 -15.36
CA ALA A 245 6.46 5.03 -15.92
C ALA A 245 5.30 4.75 -16.90
N THR A 246 5.34 3.65 -17.63
CA THR A 246 4.26 3.22 -18.55
C THR A 246 3.10 2.63 -17.75
N THR A 247 3.38 1.81 -16.75
CA THR A 247 2.36 1.23 -15.85
C THR A 247 1.57 2.35 -15.16
N ASN A 248 2.25 3.39 -14.67
CA ASN A 248 1.62 4.51 -13.96
C ASN A 248 1.13 5.63 -14.90
N ALA A 249 1.18 5.44 -16.24
CA ALA A 249 0.74 6.43 -17.22
C ALA A 249 -0.80 6.62 -17.22
N GLU A 250 -1.25 7.72 -17.80
CA GLU A 250 -2.69 7.98 -18.01
C GLU A 250 -3.27 7.20 -19.18
N THR A 251 -2.46 6.94 -20.20
CA THR A 251 -2.87 6.30 -21.46
C THR A 251 -1.87 5.28 -21.94
N GLY A 252 -2.31 4.35 -22.77
CA GLY A 252 -1.49 3.28 -23.35
C GLY A 252 -1.84 1.92 -22.79
N LEU A 253 -1.27 0.89 -23.41
CA LEU A 253 -1.48 -0.51 -23.00
C LEU A 253 -0.96 -0.73 -21.57
N GLY A 254 -1.80 -1.28 -20.70
CA GLY A 254 -1.46 -1.56 -19.31
C GLY A 254 -1.29 -0.32 -18.42
N SER A 255 -1.72 0.86 -18.89
CA SER A 255 -1.62 2.09 -18.11
C SER A 255 -2.68 2.18 -17.02
N LEU A 256 -2.31 2.84 -15.92
CA LEU A 256 -3.16 3.10 -14.76
C LEU A 256 -4.47 3.82 -15.15
N GLY A 257 -4.38 4.89 -15.94
CA GLY A 257 -5.55 5.67 -16.31
C GLY A 257 -6.57 4.87 -17.13
N VAL A 258 -6.08 4.00 -18.04
CA VAL A 258 -6.96 3.08 -18.78
C VAL A 258 -7.58 2.04 -17.86
N ALA A 259 -6.81 1.45 -16.94
CA ALA A 259 -7.30 0.46 -15.98
C ALA A 259 -8.37 1.06 -15.06
N VAL A 260 -8.16 2.27 -14.52
CA VAL A 260 -9.16 2.99 -13.71
C VAL A 260 -10.44 3.22 -14.49
N SER A 261 -10.34 3.67 -15.75
CA SER A 261 -11.50 3.90 -16.62
C SER A 261 -12.28 2.62 -16.89
N ASN A 262 -11.58 1.52 -17.21
CA ASN A 262 -12.20 0.22 -17.47
C ASN A 262 -12.92 -0.30 -16.22
N CYS A 263 -12.29 -0.24 -15.06
CA CYS A 263 -12.89 -0.71 -13.82
C CYS A 263 -14.04 0.19 -13.35
N THR A 264 -13.99 1.49 -13.65
CA THR A 264 -15.13 2.41 -13.47
C THR A 264 -16.33 1.96 -14.32
N GLY A 265 -16.09 1.53 -15.55
CA GLY A 265 -17.15 0.99 -16.43
C GLY A 265 -17.79 -0.28 -15.86
N VAL A 266 -17.00 -1.15 -15.23
CA VAL A 266 -17.51 -2.42 -14.63
C VAL A 266 -18.32 -2.14 -13.34
N TYR A 267 -17.85 -1.25 -12.47
CA TYR A 267 -18.42 -1.05 -11.13
C TYR A 267 -19.28 0.21 -11.00
N GLY A 268 -19.43 1.01 -12.06
CA GLY A 268 -20.18 2.27 -12.03
C GLY A 268 -19.56 3.38 -11.18
N LYS A 269 -18.38 3.13 -10.60
CA LYS A 269 -17.57 4.09 -9.83
C LYS A 269 -16.10 3.72 -9.93
N PRO A 270 -15.19 4.69 -9.78
CA PRO A 270 -13.75 4.40 -9.73
C PRO A 270 -13.38 3.48 -8.56
N PRO A 271 -12.25 2.75 -8.64
CA PRO A 271 -11.71 1.99 -7.51
C PRO A 271 -11.54 2.89 -6.27
N SER A 272 -11.81 2.36 -5.09
CA SER A 272 -11.60 3.11 -3.83
C SER A 272 -10.11 3.28 -3.53
N PHE A 273 -9.30 2.33 -3.95
CA PHE A 273 -7.85 2.36 -3.80
C PHE A 273 -7.19 1.91 -5.09
N VAL A 274 -6.11 2.59 -5.43
CA VAL A 274 -5.23 2.23 -6.55
C VAL A 274 -3.84 2.02 -5.98
N MET A 275 -3.40 0.77 -5.96
CA MET A 275 -2.08 0.39 -5.44
C MET A 275 -1.08 0.37 -6.58
N VAL A 276 0.02 1.10 -6.43
CA VAL A 276 1.10 1.18 -7.41
C VAL A 276 2.46 0.94 -6.77
N ASP A 277 3.39 0.41 -7.55
CA ASP A 277 4.82 0.51 -7.27
C ASP A 277 5.38 1.78 -7.90
N TRP A 278 6.53 2.24 -7.42
CA TRP A 278 7.26 3.39 -8.01
C TRP A 278 6.36 4.62 -8.20
N PHE A 279 5.61 4.99 -7.18
CA PHE A 279 4.55 6.02 -7.23
C PHE A 279 5.00 7.34 -7.86
N ASN A 280 6.30 7.62 -7.83
CA ASN A 280 6.92 8.83 -8.39
C ASN A 280 7.17 8.73 -9.91
N MET A 281 7.16 7.51 -10.48
CA MET A 281 7.39 7.31 -11.90
C MET A 281 6.06 7.30 -12.66
N GLY A 282 5.88 8.25 -13.55
CA GLY A 282 4.60 8.46 -14.26
C GLY A 282 3.59 9.26 -13.44
N PRO A 283 2.44 9.63 -14.05
CA PRO A 283 1.45 10.54 -13.49
C PRO A 283 0.38 9.82 -12.64
N ALA A 284 0.76 8.88 -11.74
CA ALA A 284 -0.20 8.13 -10.92
C ALA A 284 -1.10 9.05 -10.08
N ILE A 285 -0.54 10.13 -9.51
CA ILE A 285 -1.29 11.11 -8.72
C ILE A 285 -2.33 11.83 -9.59
N ALA A 286 -1.96 12.25 -10.80
CA ALA A 286 -2.87 12.92 -11.73
C ALA A 286 -4.01 11.98 -12.17
N SER A 287 -3.75 10.69 -12.38
CA SER A 287 -4.77 9.69 -12.69
C SER A 287 -5.81 9.57 -11.56
N VAL A 288 -5.35 9.59 -10.30
CA VAL A 288 -6.24 9.55 -9.13
C VAL A 288 -7.01 10.85 -8.95
N ASP A 289 -6.38 12.01 -9.19
CA ASP A 289 -7.06 13.31 -9.19
C ASP A 289 -8.20 13.33 -10.21
N LYS A 290 -7.95 12.84 -11.41
CA LYS A 290 -8.96 12.72 -12.47
C LYS A 290 -10.11 11.82 -12.05
N ALA A 291 -9.83 10.66 -11.45
CA ALA A 291 -10.85 9.74 -10.94
C ALA A 291 -11.73 10.40 -9.86
N ASN A 292 -11.17 11.29 -9.05
CA ASN A 292 -11.86 12.06 -8.02
C ASN A 292 -12.50 13.35 -8.52
N SER A 293 -12.27 13.75 -9.78
CA SER A 293 -12.64 15.07 -10.32
C SER A 293 -12.01 16.23 -9.52
N VAL A 294 -10.77 16.05 -9.08
CA VAL A 294 -10.00 17.06 -8.35
C VAL A 294 -9.30 17.97 -9.34
N SER A 295 -9.54 19.28 -9.23
CA SER A 295 -8.87 20.33 -9.98
C SER A 295 -8.23 21.39 -9.08
N ASP A 296 -8.41 21.28 -7.76
CA ASP A 296 -8.04 22.25 -6.74
C ASP A 296 -6.98 21.69 -5.76
N ALA A 297 -6.18 20.73 -6.22
CA ALA A 297 -5.14 20.09 -5.40
C ALA A 297 -4.13 21.11 -4.85
N SER A 298 -3.81 20.99 -3.56
CA SER A 298 -2.90 21.89 -2.86
C SER A 298 -2.08 21.19 -1.77
N GLY A 299 -0.95 21.78 -1.40
CA GLY A 299 -0.14 21.33 -0.26
C GLY A 299 0.72 20.09 -0.51
N ARG A 300 0.68 19.49 -1.68
CA ARG A 300 1.56 18.37 -2.05
C ARG A 300 2.98 18.86 -2.30
N LYS A 301 3.97 18.04 -1.93
CA LYS A 301 5.37 18.28 -2.28
C LYS A 301 5.71 17.53 -3.57
N SER A 302 6.44 18.20 -4.47
CA SER A 302 6.93 17.57 -5.69
C SER A 302 8.02 16.57 -5.39
N VAL A 303 8.03 15.47 -6.14
CA VAL A 303 9.04 14.41 -6.09
C VAL A 303 9.60 14.23 -7.49
N SER A 304 10.89 13.89 -7.61
CA SER A 304 11.48 13.58 -8.90
C SER A 304 10.79 12.39 -9.54
N THR A 305 10.45 12.51 -10.83
CA THR A 305 9.83 11.43 -11.61
C THR A 305 10.85 10.44 -12.17
N ALA A 306 12.14 10.65 -11.92
CA ALA A 306 13.22 9.76 -12.33
C ALA A 306 13.45 8.65 -11.31
N ALA A 307 13.92 7.51 -11.80
CA ALA A 307 14.49 6.48 -10.95
C ALA A 307 15.75 7.01 -10.24
N LEU A 308 15.97 6.59 -8.99
CA LEU A 308 17.25 6.86 -8.33
C LEU A 308 18.35 6.00 -8.97
N ALA A 309 19.39 6.67 -9.45
CA ALA A 309 20.55 6.00 -9.99
C ALA A 309 21.51 5.59 -8.87
N GLN A 310 22.04 4.38 -8.94
CA GLN A 310 23.16 3.98 -8.11
C GLN A 310 24.38 4.82 -8.53
N THR A 311 24.82 5.73 -7.65
CA THR A 311 26.04 6.48 -7.89
C THR A 311 27.21 5.54 -7.76
N THR A 312 27.81 5.11 -8.87
CA THR A 312 29.14 4.51 -8.87
C THR A 312 30.13 5.63 -8.55
N SER A 313 30.51 5.77 -7.28
CA SER A 313 31.71 6.53 -6.92
C SER A 313 32.87 5.88 -7.67
N GLY A 314 33.52 6.65 -8.55
CA GLY A 314 34.54 6.16 -9.44
C GLY A 314 35.70 5.51 -8.69
N GLY A 315 36.02 4.29 -9.05
CA GLY A 315 37.21 3.57 -8.59
C GLY A 315 36.93 2.11 -8.23
N GLY A 316 37.12 1.21 -9.18
CA GLY A 316 37.27 -0.24 -8.92
C GLY A 316 36.11 -1.08 -9.46
N ARG A 317 36.42 -1.77 -10.58
CA ARG A 317 35.66 -2.93 -11.03
C ARG A 317 35.49 -3.92 -9.86
N GLN A 318 34.29 -4.04 -9.32
CA GLN A 318 33.90 -5.24 -8.59
C GLN A 318 32.96 -6.07 -9.47
N GLN A 319 33.54 -7.00 -10.18
CA GLN A 319 32.87 -8.24 -10.59
C GLN A 319 32.67 -9.05 -9.30
N GLY A 320 31.45 -9.04 -8.73
CA GLY A 320 31.25 -9.74 -7.48
C GLY A 320 29.81 -9.95 -6.99
N SER A 321 28.79 -9.66 -7.80
CA SER A 321 27.42 -9.79 -7.29
C SER A 321 26.61 -11.00 -7.78
N ILE A 322 27.04 -11.68 -8.82
CA ILE A 322 26.27 -12.83 -9.34
C ILE A 322 26.54 -14.12 -8.53
N LEU A 323 27.71 -14.24 -7.91
CA LEU A 323 28.06 -15.44 -7.14
C LEU A 323 27.41 -15.49 -5.73
N ALA A 324 27.13 -14.34 -5.10
CA ALA A 324 26.56 -14.31 -3.76
C ALA A 324 25.08 -14.74 -3.76
N VAL A 325 24.33 -14.44 -4.83
CA VAL A 325 22.92 -14.84 -4.96
C VAL A 325 22.80 -16.35 -5.19
N VAL A 326 23.73 -16.96 -5.92
CA VAL A 326 23.73 -18.41 -6.20
C VAL A 326 24.03 -19.24 -4.96
N VAL A 327 24.88 -18.75 -4.05
CA VAL A 327 25.23 -19.49 -2.82
C VAL A 327 24.11 -19.46 -1.78
N ALA A 328 23.34 -18.37 -1.69
CA ALA A 328 22.18 -18.28 -0.79
C ALA A 328 21.01 -19.19 -1.25
N LEU A 329 20.84 -19.37 -2.56
CA LEU A 329 19.79 -20.21 -3.13
C LEU A 329 20.05 -21.72 -2.99
N VAL A 330 21.32 -22.15 -3.02
CA VAL A 330 21.66 -23.57 -2.82
C VAL A 330 21.49 -23.99 -1.36
N GLY A 331 21.63 -23.08 -0.41
CA GLY A 331 21.37 -23.35 1.02
C GLY A 331 19.89 -23.55 1.37
N ALA A 332 18.97 -22.90 0.67
CA ALA A 332 17.54 -22.99 0.95
C ALA A 332 16.89 -24.29 0.40
N VAL A 333 17.44 -24.88 -0.66
CA VAL A 333 16.92 -26.13 -1.26
C VAL A 333 17.35 -27.38 -0.47
N ALA A 334 18.39 -27.29 0.35
CA ALA A 334 18.89 -28.44 1.15
C ALA A 334 18.10 -28.70 2.44
N PHE A 335 17.14 -27.85 2.83
CA PHE A 335 16.33 -28.01 4.04
C PHE A 335 14.83 -28.29 3.79
N ALA A 336 14.44 -28.52 2.53
CA ALA A 336 13.06 -28.83 2.14
C ALA A 336 12.91 -30.25 1.52
N ALA A 337 13.78 -31.20 1.91
CA ALA A 337 13.66 -32.62 1.58
C ALA A 337 13.59 -33.46 2.85
#